data_24cbca9ebcb340ff6ddb48398ec3e41d
#
_entry.id   24cbca9ebcb340ff6ddb48398ec3e41d
#
_cell.length_a   1.000
_cell.length_b   1.000
_cell.length_c   1.000
_cell.angle_alpha   90.00
_cell.angle_beta   90.00
_cell.angle_gamma   90.00
#
_symmetry.space_group_name_H-M   'P 1'
#
loop_
_entity.id
_entity.type
_entity.pdbx_description
1 polymer ?
#
loop_
_entity_poly.entity_id
_entity_poly.type
_entity_poly.pdbx_seq_one_letter_code
_entity_poly.pdbx_strand_id
1 'polypeptide(L)'
;MKVSYILALLPLVVASPAPVRPRPTRARQALGLGGLARKAGLKYFGTAIDNVVLDNTQYTSIAFDRSEFNQVTASNGQKWVHIEPKRGVFNYTLGDEIVDPSKDAGQIRRCHTFLWHNQLPKWLTSGNWTKTTLLNVLENHIKHEADYYWGDCYAWDVVNEAFNDNGTYRSDIWLDTIGPEYIEHAFRFARKYTSPGTKLYYNDYGIERVNSKSLAVQALIKDFQKRKVPIDGVGLQSHFTVSRAPLYTDVRAAQQLFTSLGLETALTELDVRLDLPDDAHKTATQAKIYADSVRACVDEKKCVGVTVWDFWDPVSWVPETFAGEGNACLLDAKFNRKPAYYAVADVLTRGAANGTRRGW
;
A
#
# COMPACT_ATOMS: atom_id res chain seq x y z
N MET A 1 -67.65 56.19 50.86
CA MET A 1 -67.34 55.45 49.69
C MET A 1 -66.33 54.36 50.01
N LYS A 2 -66.78 53.10 50.03
CA LYS A 2 -65.90 51.93 50.27
C LYS A 2 -65.54 51.31 48.91
N VAL A 3 -64.29 51.28 48.55
CA VAL A 3 -63.84 50.64 47.33
C VAL A 3 -63.34 49.22 47.72
N SER A 4 -64.07 48.18 47.16
CA SER A 4 -63.68 46.77 47.37
C SER A 4 -62.79 46.36 46.18
N TYR A 5 -61.58 45.91 46.49
CA TYR A 5 -60.69 45.28 45.53
C TYR A 5 -61.00 43.77 45.45
N ILE A 6 -61.39 43.29 44.28
CA ILE A 6 -61.56 41.88 44.00
C ILE A 6 -60.19 41.36 43.47
N LEU A 7 -59.55 40.48 44.21
CA LEU A 7 -58.33 39.79 43.79
C LEU A 7 -58.71 38.58 42.94
N ALA A 8 -58.40 38.61 41.66
CA ALA A 8 -58.60 37.48 40.76
C ALA A 8 -57.39 36.52 40.87
N LEU A 9 -57.64 35.34 41.40
CA LEU A 9 -56.68 34.25 41.44
C LEU A 9 -56.67 33.56 40.02
N LEU A 10 -55.55 33.72 39.29
CA LEU A 10 -55.28 32.95 38.05
C LEU A 10 -54.74 31.55 38.42
N PRO A 11 -55.22 30.47 37.79
CA PRO A 11 -54.69 29.13 38.04
C PRO A 11 -53.31 28.97 37.44
N LEU A 12 -52.33 28.51 38.23
CA LEU A 12 -51.02 28.08 37.73
C LEU A 12 -51.17 26.78 36.93
N VAL A 13 -51.03 26.87 35.62
CA VAL A 13 -50.92 25.67 34.76
C VAL A 13 -49.47 25.14 34.85
N VAL A 14 -49.27 24.06 35.59
CA VAL A 14 -48.01 23.33 35.61
C VAL A 14 -47.87 22.53 34.32
N ALA A 15 -47.02 23.00 33.42
CA ALA A 15 -46.72 22.27 32.20
C ALA A 15 -45.93 20.99 32.54
N SER A 16 -46.49 19.82 32.21
CA SER A 16 -45.76 18.55 32.30
C SER A 16 -44.59 18.56 31.32
N PRO A 17 -43.40 18.07 31.76
CA PRO A 17 -42.25 17.98 30.85
C PRO A 17 -42.55 17.03 29.68
N ALA A 18 -42.31 17.49 28.46
CA ALA A 18 -42.44 16.66 27.26
C ALA A 18 -41.55 15.43 27.32
N PRO A 19 -42.00 14.25 26.86
CA PRO A 19 -41.18 13.05 26.86
C PRO A 19 -39.92 13.26 26.00
N VAL A 20 -38.74 13.10 26.61
CA VAL A 20 -37.46 13.13 25.92
C VAL A 20 -37.41 11.94 24.95
N ARG A 21 -37.56 12.21 23.65
CA ARG A 21 -37.36 11.20 22.62
C ARG A 21 -35.89 10.74 22.67
N PRO A 22 -35.61 9.43 22.82
CA PRO A 22 -34.25 8.95 22.74
C PRO A 22 -33.66 9.35 21.38
N ARG A 23 -32.50 10.01 21.37
CA ARG A 23 -31.74 10.26 20.14
C ARG A 23 -31.51 8.90 19.47
N PRO A 24 -31.81 8.76 18.15
CA PRO A 24 -31.47 7.54 17.44
C PRO A 24 -29.98 7.31 17.61
N THR A 25 -29.62 6.23 18.29
CA THR A 25 -28.25 5.73 18.31
C THR A 25 -27.91 5.44 16.85
N ARG A 26 -27.06 6.29 16.22
CA ARG A 26 -26.45 5.95 14.94
C ARG A 26 -25.85 4.55 15.12
N ALA A 27 -26.43 3.58 14.41
CA ALA A 27 -25.83 2.25 14.34
C ALA A 27 -24.35 2.48 14.02
N ARG A 28 -23.47 2.00 14.88
CA ARG A 28 -22.02 2.17 14.72
C ARG A 28 -21.67 1.38 13.45
N GLN A 29 -21.47 2.09 12.34
CA GLN A 29 -21.12 1.46 11.08
C GLN A 29 -19.91 0.58 11.34
N ALA A 30 -19.99 -0.70 10.99
CA ALA A 30 -18.87 -1.61 11.19
C ALA A 30 -17.66 -1.05 10.44
N LEU A 31 -16.49 -1.02 11.10
CA LEU A 31 -15.28 -0.52 10.48
C LEU A 31 -14.84 -1.48 9.38
N GLY A 32 -14.48 -0.95 8.21
CA GLY A 32 -13.74 -1.67 7.19
C GLY A 32 -12.28 -1.94 7.60
N LEU A 33 -11.51 -2.59 6.73
CA LEU A 33 -10.14 -3.03 7.02
C LEU A 33 -9.19 -1.88 7.38
N GLY A 34 -9.31 -0.72 6.71
CA GLY A 34 -8.52 0.47 7.02
C GLY A 34 -8.82 1.04 8.43
N GLY A 35 -10.08 1.01 8.83
CA GLY A 35 -10.48 1.39 10.17
C GLY A 35 -10.00 0.44 11.26
N LEU A 36 -10.05 -0.88 10.98
CA LEU A 36 -9.55 -1.92 11.89
C LEU A 36 -8.02 -1.88 12.02
N ALA A 37 -7.30 -1.69 10.92
CA ALA A 37 -5.84 -1.60 10.89
C ALA A 37 -5.33 -0.46 11.79
N ARG A 38 -5.93 0.72 11.69
CA ARG A 38 -5.59 1.84 12.59
C ARG A 38 -5.81 1.51 14.06
N LYS A 39 -6.86 0.75 14.39
CA LYS A 39 -7.09 0.29 15.77
C LYS A 39 -6.07 -0.76 16.21
N ALA A 40 -5.63 -1.61 15.29
CA ALA A 40 -4.57 -2.59 15.55
C ALA A 40 -3.17 -1.93 15.64
N GLY A 41 -3.06 -0.61 15.45
CA GLY A 41 -1.81 0.14 15.55
C GLY A 41 -1.01 0.19 14.24
N LEU A 42 -1.56 -0.23 13.10
CA LEU A 42 -0.97 0.02 11.80
C LEU A 42 -1.33 1.43 11.31
N LYS A 43 -0.47 2.03 10.53
CA LYS A 43 -0.75 3.31 9.87
C LYS A 43 -1.84 3.15 8.81
N TYR A 44 -1.83 2.03 8.06
CA TYR A 44 -2.81 1.78 7.01
C TYR A 44 -3.06 0.28 6.76
N PHE A 45 -4.23 0.02 6.17
CA PHE A 45 -4.55 -1.10 5.31
C PHE A 45 -5.07 -0.52 4.00
N GLY A 46 -4.42 -0.82 2.89
CA GLY A 46 -4.66 -0.19 1.61
C GLY A 46 -4.83 -1.16 0.47
N THR A 47 -5.01 -0.60 -0.72
CA THR A 47 -5.11 -1.37 -1.97
C THR A 47 -4.35 -0.68 -3.10
N ALA A 48 -3.84 -1.46 -4.05
CA ALA A 48 -3.53 -0.95 -5.37
C ALA A 48 -4.84 -0.72 -6.15
N ILE A 49 -4.82 0.22 -7.09
CA ILE A 49 -5.94 0.57 -7.96
C ILE A 49 -5.42 0.66 -9.39
N ASP A 50 -6.14 0.06 -10.35
CA ASP A 50 -5.83 0.19 -11.76
C ASP A 50 -6.81 1.14 -12.47
N ASN A 51 -6.31 1.84 -13.50
CA ASN A 51 -7.09 2.80 -14.28
C ASN A 51 -8.20 2.15 -15.11
N VAL A 52 -8.04 0.88 -15.53
CA VAL A 52 -8.95 0.19 -16.46
C VAL A 52 -10.36 -0.04 -15.92
N VAL A 53 -10.59 0.20 -14.62
CA VAL A 53 -11.90 -0.04 -13.95
C VAL A 53 -12.44 1.18 -13.21
N LEU A 54 -11.89 2.36 -13.43
CA LEU A 54 -12.34 3.58 -12.73
C LEU A 54 -13.73 4.05 -13.16
N ASP A 55 -14.28 3.56 -14.27
CA ASP A 55 -15.67 3.76 -14.69
C ASP A 55 -16.66 2.87 -13.93
N ASN A 56 -16.22 1.83 -13.22
CA ASN A 56 -17.05 1.00 -12.38
C ASN A 56 -17.34 1.68 -11.04
N THR A 57 -18.56 2.23 -10.89
CA THR A 57 -18.95 2.99 -9.70
C THR A 57 -18.97 2.14 -8.42
N GLN A 58 -19.21 0.83 -8.50
CA GLN A 58 -19.15 -0.06 -7.34
C GLN A 58 -17.69 -0.25 -6.90
N TYR A 59 -16.78 -0.47 -7.85
CA TYR A 59 -15.35 -0.58 -7.58
C TYR A 59 -14.82 0.71 -6.92
N THR A 60 -15.05 1.87 -7.53
CA THR A 60 -14.53 3.14 -7.02
C THR A 60 -15.14 3.52 -5.67
N SER A 61 -16.41 3.17 -5.41
CA SER A 61 -17.04 3.40 -4.10
C SER A 61 -16.39 2.60 -2.97
N ILE A 62 -15.81 1.44 -3.28
CA ILE A 62 -15.07 0.61 -2.31
C ILE A 62 -13.60 1.07 -2.22
N ALA A 63 -12.97 1.29 -3.38
CA ALA A 63 -11.55 1.67 -3.47
C ALA A 63 -11.26 2.98 -2.74
N PHE A 64 -12.14 3.97 -2.86
CA PHE A 64 -12.01 5.29 -2.24
C PHE A 64 -12.80 5.43 -0.92
N ASP A 65 -13.34 4.34 -0.36
CA ASP A 65 -13.84 4.34 1.02
C ASP A 65 -12.67 4.23 2.01
N ARG A 66 -12.32 5.36 2.63
CA ARG A 66 -11.26 5.43 3.65
C ARG A 66 -11.48 4.49 4.85
N SER A 67 -12.70 4.06 5.11
CA SER A 67 -13.00 3.08 6.15
C SER A 67 -12.53 1.69 5.73
N GLU A 68 -12.69 1.34 4.45
CA GLU A 68 -12.28 0.07 3.87
C GLU A 68 -10.78 0.06 3.58
N PHE A 69 -10.30 1.04 2.81
CA PHE A 69 -8.88 1.22 2.49
C PHE A 69 -8.44 2.65 2.81
N ASN A 70 -7.57 2.82 3.79
CA ASN A 70 -7.08 4.15 4.14
C ASN A 70 -5.73 4.49 3.51
N GLN A 71 -5.29 3.68 2.54
CA GLN A 71 -4.13 3.92 1.68
C GLN A 71 -4.42 3.40 0.28
N VAL A 72 -3.85 4.05 -0.74
CA VAL A 72 -3.88 3.61 -2.14
C VAL A 72 -2.49 3.65 -2.77
N THR A 73 -2.31 2.77 -3.77
CA THR A 73 -1.16 2.76 -4.69
C THR A 73 -1.70 2.73 -6.11
N ALA A 74 -1.22 3.62 -6.99
CA ALA A 74 -1.49 3.51 -8.42
C ALA A 74 -0.71 2.32 -8.98
N SER A 75 -1.41 1.25 -9.41
CA SER A 75 -0.74 0.01 -9.84
C SER A 75 0.11 0.19 -11.09
N ASN A 76 -0.32 1.07 -12.01
CA ASN A 76 0.35 1.31 -13.29
C ASN A 76 0.58 2.80 -13.60
N GLY A 77 -0.34 3.68 -13.22
CA GLY A 77 -0.38 5.08 -13.68
C GLY A 77 0.86 5.93 -13.36
N GLN A 78 1.67 5.54 -12.38
CA GLN A 78 2.91 6.20 -11.99
C GLN A 78 4.18 5.46 -12.46
N LYS A 79 4.06 4.45 -13.31
CA LYS A 79 5.24 3.76 -13.87
C LYS A 79 5.83 4.53 -15.05
N TRP A 80 7.12 4.40 -15.25
CA TRP A 80 7.89 5.18 -16.24
C TRP A 80 7.28 5.24 -17.63
N VAL A 81 6.78 4.10 -18.15
CA VAL A 81 6.17 4.03 -19.49
C VAL A 81 5.00 4.99 -19.67
N HIS A 82 4.27 5.29 -18.60
CA HIS A 82 3.13 6.20 -18.60
C HIS A 82 3.53 7.64 -18.27
N ILE A 83 4.45 7.80 -17.31
CA ILE A 83 4.90 9.13 -16.86
C ILE A 83 5.77 9.83 -17.92
N GLU A 84 6.68 9.11 -18.57
CA GLU A 84 7.57 9.70 -19.60
C GLU A 84 7.54 8.85 -20.90
N PRO A 85 6.40 8.79 -21.61
CA PRO A 85 6.23 7.96 -22.79
C PRO A 85 7.16 8.34 -23.94
N LYS A 86 7.62 9.58 -23.99
CA LYS A 86 8.67 10.11 -24.89
C LYS A 86 9.68 10.89 -24.06
N ARG A 87 10.94 10.82 -24.43
CA ARG A 87 12.04 11.48 -23.71
C ARG A 87 11.74 12.97 -23.49
N GLY A 88 11.70 13.38 -22.22
CA GLY A 88 11.43 14.76 -21.82
C GLY A 88 9.96 15.22 -21.97
N VAL A 89 9.05 14.30 -22.29
CA VAL A 89 7.61 14.58 -22.38
C VAL A 89 6.90 13.81 -21.27
N PHE A 90 6.43 14.54 -20.27
CA PHE A 90 5.80 14.00 -19.08
C PHE A 90 4.27 14.03 -19.20
N ASN A 91 3.62 12.96 -18.73
CA ASN A 91 2.16 12.81 -18.68
C ASN A 91 1.77 12.18 -17.34
N TYR A 92 1.02 12.89 -16.53
CA TYR A 92 0.60 12.44 -15.20
C TYR A 92 -0.85 12.00 -15.14
N THR A 93 -1.58 12.06 -16.27
CA THR A 93 -3.04 11.82 -16.32
C THR A 93 -3.45 10.53 -15.64
N LEU A 94 -2.80 9.39 -15.94
CA LEU A 94 -3.18 8.10 -15.34
C LEU A 94 -2.86 8.05 -13.83
N GLY A 95 -1.81 8.70 -13.39
CA GLY A 95 -1.50 8.82 -11.98
C GLY A 95 -2.53 9.68 -11.25
N ASP A 96 -2.91 10.82 -11.84
CA ASP A 96 -3.86 11.78 -11.27
C ASP A 96 -5.26 11.20 -11.12
N GLU A 97 -5.72 10.36 -12.07
CA GLU A 97 -7.01 9.65 -11.97
C GLU A 97 -7.16 8.81 -10.71
N ILE A 98 -6.04 8.44 -10.06
CA ILE A 98 -6.02 7.69 -8.80
C ILE A 98 -5.62 8.58 -7.63
N VAL A 99 -4.62 9.43 -7.82
CA VAL A 99 -4.09 10.30 -6.76
C VAL A 99 -5.13 11.31 -6.30
N ASP A 100 -5.81 12.00 -7.22
CA ASP A 100 -6.75 13.07 -6.85
C ASP A 100 -7.98 12.55 -6.09
N PRO A 101 -8.71 11.51 -6.54
CA PRO A 101 -9.81 10.96 -5.74
C PRO A 101 -9.34 10.44 -4.38
N SER A 102 -8.13 9.91 -4.28
CA SER A 102 -7.57 9.45 -3.00
C SER A 102 -7.24 10.60 -2.05
N LYS A 103 -6.85 11.78 -2.58
CA LYS A 103 -6.67 13.02 -1.79
C LYS A 103 -8.01 13.47 -1.23
N ASP A 104 -9.03 13.52 -2.08
CA ASP A 104 -10.40 13.90 -1.69
C ASP A 104 -10.97 12.96 -0.61
N ALA A 105 -10.68 11.67 -0.71
CA ALA A 105 -11.05 10.66 0.29
C ALA A 105 -10.18 10.73 1.56
N GLY A 106 -9.10 11.51 1.58
CA GLY A 106 -8.16 11.61 2.69
C GLY A 106 -7.37 10.33 2.96
N GLN A 107 -7.12 9.52 1.92
CA GLN A 107 -6.31 8.31 2.00
C GLN A 107 -4.81 8.64 1.96
N ILE A 108 -3.98 7.79 2.53
CA ILE A 108 -2.52 7.81 2.38
C ILE A 108 -2.17 7.31 0.98
N ARG A 109 -1.13 7.83 0.35
CA ARG A 109 -0.65 7.36 -0.96
C ARG A 109 0.77 6.81 -0.84
N ARG A 110 0.96 5.57 -1.31
CA ARG A 110 2.27 5.03 -1.61
C ARG A 110 2.45 5.10 -3.12
N CYS A 111 3.44 5.83 -3.55
CA CYS A 111 3.68 6.10 -4.96
C CYS A 111 4.66 5.05 -5.53
N HIS A 112 4.37 4.54 -6.72
CA HIS A 112 5.01 3.38 -7.30
C HIS A 112 5.17 3.54 -8.82
N THR A 113 6.36 3.62 -9.35
CA THR A 113 7.71 3.51 -8.79
C THR A 113 8.69 4.32 -9.65
N PHE A 114 9.72 4.95 -9.06
CA PHE A 114 10.66 5.76 -9.83
C PHE A 114 11.55 4.93 -10.75
N LEU A 115 12.08 3.81 -10.28
CA LEU A 115 13.00 2.97 -11.05
C LEU A 115 12.65 1.51 -10.94
N TRP A 116 12.41 0.90 -12.09
CA TRP A 116 12.17 -0.53 -12.26
C TRP A 116 12.80 -1.01 -13.56
N HIS A 117 13.06 -2.31 -13.68
CA HIS A 117 13.63 -2.93 -14.89
C HIS A 117 12.55 -3.18 -15.96
N ASN A 118 11.27 -3.15 -15.58
CA ASN A 118 10.14 -3.45 -16.46
C ASN A 118 9.27 -2.20 -16.71
N GLN A 119 8.32 -2.30 -17.65
CA GLN A 119 7.43 -1.22 -18.09
C GLN A 119 8.17 0.10 -18.38
N LEU A 120 9.31 -0.02 -19.05
CA LEU A 120 10.10 1.11 -19.52
C LEU A 120 9.70 1.46 -20.97
N PRO A 121 9.69 2.75 -21.35
CA PRO A 121 9.37 3.15 -22.72
C PRO A 121 10.48 2.75 -23.70
N LYS A 122 10.09 2.49 -24.94
CA LYS A 122 11.02 2.02 -25.98
C LYS A 122 12.20 2.96 -26.24
N TRP A 123 11.99 4.29 -26.14
CA TRP A 123 13.06 5.27 -26.29
C TRP A 123 14.18 5.07 -25.27
N LEU A 124 13.86 4.61 -24.07
CA LEU A 124 14.83 4.34 -23.00
C LEU A 124 15.53 2.99 -23.25
N THR A 125 14.77 1.92 -23.50
CA THR A 125 15.34 0.57 -23.64
C THR A 125 16.15 0.36 -24.93
N SER A 126 15.89 1.13 -25.99
CA SER A 126 16.62 1.07 -27.27
C SER A 126 17.64 2.20 -27.47
N GLY A 127 17.82 3.06 -26.46
CA GLY A 127 18.78 4.16 -26.51
C GLY A 127 20.23 3.67 -26.43
N ASN A 128 21.14 4.38 -27.07
CA ASN A 128 22.59 4.15 -26.91
C ASN A 128 23.12 5.03 -25.78
N TRP A 129 23.19 4.45 -24.59
CA TRP A 129 23.53 5.17 -23.37
C TRP A 129 24.98 4.95 -22.94
N THR A 130 25.59 6.04 -22.46
CA THR A 130 26.76 5.95 -21.57
C THR A 130 26.26 6.05 -20.12
N LYS A 131 27.12 5.65 -19.17
CA LYS A 131 26.81 5.82 -17.73
C LYS A 131 26.35 7.24 -17.40
N THR A 132 27.07 8.26 -17.86
CA THR A 132 26.75 9.67 -17.60
C THR A 132 25.40 10.06 -18.19
N THR A 133 25.13 9.70 -19.43
CA THR A 133 23.87 10.09 -20.09
C THR A 133 22.68 9.36 -19.51
N LEU A 134 22.80 8.09 -19.09
CA LEU A 134 21.72 7.36 -18.45
C LEU A 134 21.46 7.84 -17.02
N LEU A 135 22.49 8.23 -16.27
CA LEU A 135 22.32 8.88 -14.96
C LEU A 135 21.59 10.21 -15.07
N ASN A 136 21.89 11.00 -16.09
CA ASN A 136 21.17 12.28 -16.31
C ASN A 136 19.69 12.04 -16.66
N VAL A 137 19.38 10.99 -17.41
CA VAL A 137 18.00 10.57 -17.71
C VAL A 137 17.28 10.15 -16.43
N LEU A 138 17.91 9.33 -15.61
CA LEU A 138 17.37 8.87 -14.33
C LEU A 138 17.10 10.05 -13.37
N GLU A 139 18.07 10.96 -13.22
CA GLU A 139 17.90 12.14 -12.37
C GLU A 139 16.75 13.02 -12.88
N ASN A 140 16.67 13.26 -14.20
CA ASN A 140 15.62 14.08 -14.81
C ASN A 140 14.23 13.48 -14.58
N HIS A 141 14.08 12.16 -14.75
CA HIS A 141 12.82 11.46 -14.52
C HIS A 141 12.37 11.57 -13.07
N ILE A 142 13.23 11.17 -12.13
CA ILE A 142 12.93 11.24 -10.68
C ILE A 142 12.59 12.67 -10.28
N LYS A 143 13.34 13.66 -10.79
CA LYS A 143 13.07 15.07 -10.49
C LYS A 143 11.66 15.49 -10.91
N HIS A 144 11.27 15.26 -12.16
CA HIS A 144 9.98 15.71 -12.67
C HIS A 144 8.81 15.01 -11.97
N GLU A 145 8.89 13.72 -11.75
CA GLU A 145 7.84 12.99 -11.10
C GLU A 145 7.72 13.33 -9.61
N ALA A 146 8.85 13.47 -8.90
CA ALA A 146 8.88 13.88 -7.51
C ALA A 146 8.40 15.32 -7.30
N ASP A 147 8.80 16.24 -8.19
CA ASP A 147 8.34 17.64 -8.16
C ASP A 147 6.83 17.75 -8.41
N TYR A 148 6.29 16.94 -9.34
CA TYR A 148 4.86 16.93 -9.65
C TYR A 148 4.01 16.43 -8.48
N TYR A 149 4.39 15.30 -7.87
CA TYR A 149 3.69 14.73 -6.71
C TYR A 149 4.26 15.21 -5.37
N TRP A 150 4.83 16.42 -5.34
CA TRP A 150 5.43 16.98 -4.13
C TRP A 150 4.45 17.05 -2.96
N GLY A 151 4.75 16.31 -1.88
CA GLY A 151 3.91 16.25 -0.67
C GLY A 151 2.70 15.33 -0.76
N ASP A 152 2.38 14.78 -1.94
CA ASP A 152 1.26 13.87 -2.10
C ASP A 152 1.56 12.44 -1.63
N CYS A 153 2.82 12.01 -1.76
CA CYS A 153 3.23 10.64 -1.43
C CYS A 153 3.79 10.54 -0.02
N TYR A 154 3.17 9.72 0.82
CA TYR A 154 3.74 9.27 2.09
C TYR A 154 5.07 8.55 1.89
N ALA A 155 5.11 7.67 0.89
CA ALA A 155 6.29 6.89 0.54
C ALA A 155 6.40 6.75 -0.99
N TRP A 156 7.63 6.67 -1.47
CA TRP A 156 7.98 6.26 -2.83
C TRP A 156 8.72 4.93 -2.81
N ASP A 157 8.32 4.00 -3.66
CA ASP A 157 9.14 2.88 -4.04
C ASP A 157 10.20 3.40 -5.01
N VAL A 158 11.41 3.66 -4.49
CA VAL A 158 12.49 4.34 -5.25
C VAL A 158 13.12 3.39 -6.26
N VAL A 159 13.42 2.18 -5.82
CA VAL A 159 13.95 1.10 -6.65
C VAL A 159 13.14 -0.16 -6.40
N ASN A 160 12.65 -0.73 -7.48
CA ASN A 160 11.85 -1.94 -7.49
C ASN A 160 12.64 -3.10 -8.13
N GLU A 161 12.73 -4.24 -7.42
CA GLU A 161 13.19 -5.54 -7.94
C GLU A 161 14.62 -5.58 -8.52
N ALA A 162 15.59 -5.00 -7.82
CA ALA A 162 16.97 -4.94 -8.28
C ALA A 162 17.76 -6.27 -8.15
N PHE A 163 17.20 -7.28 -7.45
CA PHE A 163 17.90 -8.54 -7.19
C PHE A 163 17.19 -9.75 -7.81
N ASN A 164 17.99 -10.72 -8.25
CA ASN A 164 17.55 -12.08 -8.60
C ASN A 164 17.31 -12.91 -7.32
N ASP A 165 16.60 -14.03 -7.44
CA ASP A 165 16.27 -14.91 -6.30
C ASP A 165 17.49 -15.52 -5.60
N ASN A 166 18.63 -15.64 -6.31
CA ASN A 166 19.90 -16.08 -5.75
C ASN A 166 20.69 -14.97 -5.03
N GLY A 167 20.17 -13.74 -4.98
CA GLY A 167 20.81 -12.59 -4.34
C GLY A 167 21.84 -11.84 -5.19
N THR A 168 21.99 -12.18 -6.46
CA THR A 168 22.80 -11.38 -7.40
C THR A 168 21.97 -10.19 -7.91
N TYR A 169 22.64 -9.11 -8.34
CA TYR A 169 21.95 -8.02 -9.03
C TYR A 169 21.28 -8.52 -10.31
N ARG A 170 20.10 -8.01 -10.59
CA ARG A 170 19.35 -8.28 -11.83
C ARG A 170 20.02 -7.54 -12.99
N SER A 171 20.37 -8.29 -14.07
CA SER A 171 20.82 -7.67 -15.31
C SER A 171 19.67 -6.95 -15.99
N ASP A 172 19.85 -5.67 -16.20
CA ASP A 172 18.94 -4.75 -16.87
C ASP A 172 19.72 -3.55 -17.41
N ILE A 173 19.04 -2.63 -18.08
CA ILE A 173 19.69 -1.45 -18.65
C ILE A 173 20.44 -0.61 -17.62
N TRP A 174 19.97 -0.60 -16.37
CA TRP A 174 20.54 0.20 -15.29
C TRP A 174 21.85 -0.40 -14.80
N LEU A 175 21.83 -1.69 -14.45
CA LEU A 175 23.03 -2.41 -14.01
C LEU A 175 24.07 -2.47 -15.12
N ASP A 176 23.65 -2.83 -16.33
CA ASP A 176 24.57 -3.11 -17.45
C ASP A 176 25.25 -1.84 -17.97
N THR A 177 24.59 -0.67 -17.82
CA THR A 177 25.16 0.61 -18.29
C THR A 177 25.81 1.43 -17.19
N ILE A 178 25.22 1.46 -15.99
CA ILE A 178 25.70 2.32 -14.89
C ILE A 178 26.59 1.53 -13.93
N GLY A 179 26.26 0.27 -13.68
CA GLY A 179 26.81 -0.52 -12.58
C GLY A 179 25.89 -0.48 -11.35
N PRO A 180 26.18 -1.28 -10.30
CA PRO A 180 25.31 -1.44 -9.14
C PRO A 180 25.04 -0.15 -8.36
N GLU A 181 25.85 0.87 -8.53
CA GLU A 181 25.67 2.18 -7.93
C GLU A 181 24.44 2.95 -8.45
N TYR A 182 23.75 2.47 -9.49
CA TYR A 182 22.52 3.08 -9.96
C TYR A 182 21.47 3.16 -8.85
N ILE A 183 21.44 2.15 -7.94
CA ILE A 183 20.51 2.10 -6.81
C ILE A 183 20.78 3.27 -5.86
N GLU A 184 22.05 3.49 -5.49
CA GLU A 184 22.44 4.63 -4.65
C GLU A 184 22.06 5.96 -5.28
N HIS A 185 22.35 6.14 -6.57
CA HIS A 185 22.02 7.36 -7.29
C HIS A 185 20.51 7.63 -7.26
N ALA A 186 19.68 6.61 -7.50
CA ALA A 186 18.23 6.75 -7.43
C ALA A 186 17.76 7.23 -6.04
N PHE A 187 18.27 6.65 -4.95
CA PHE A 187 17.91 7.06 -3.59
C PHE A 187 18.39 8.49 -3.26
N ARG A 188 19.57 8.90 -3.72
CA ARG A 188 20.07 10.27 -3.53
C ARG A 188 19.25 11.27 -4.33
N PHE A 189 18.87 10.96 -5.57
CA PHE A 189 18.00 11.80 -6.39
C PHE A 189 16.60 11.89 -5.77
N ALA A 190 16.02 10.76 -5.36
CA ALA A 190 14.72 10.75 -4.69
C ALA A 190 14.73 11.65 -3.43
N ARG A 191 15.75 11.58 -2.58
CA ARG A 191 15.84 12.44 -1.39
C ARG A 191 16.03 13.91 -1.73
N LYS A 192 16.70 14.20 -2.83
CA LYS A 192 16.92 15.59 -3.30
C LYS A 192 15.63 16.25 -3.77
N TYR A 193 14.73 15.47 -4.39
CA TYR A 193 13.58 16.00 -5.12
C TYR A 193 12.22 15.69 -4.47
N THR A 194 12.11 14.76 -3.52
CA THR A 194 10.87 14.52 -2.78
C THR A 194 10.74 15.45 -1.58
N SER A 195 9.51 15.63 -1.08
CA SER A 195 9.28 16.42 0.12
C SER A 195 10.01 15.83 1.35
N PRO A 196 10.43 16.64 2.33
CA PRO A 196 11.26 16.19 3.45
C PRO A 196 10.65 15.06 4.29
N GLY A 197 9.32 14.94 4.31
CA GLY A 197 8.60 13.91 5.07
C GLY A 197 8.38 12.60 4.32
N THR A 198 8.65 12.58 3.01
CA THR A 198 8.44 11.40 2.16
C THR A 198 9.41 10.29 2.51
N LYS A 199 8.89 9.08 2.68
CA LYS A 199 9.66 7.88 2.97
C LYS A 199 10.19 7.25 1.68
N LEU A 200 11.45 6.85 1.67
CA LEU A 200 12.12 6.24 0.53
C LEU A 200 12.27 4.73 0.77
N TYR A 201 11.65 3.93 -0.09
CA TYR A 201 11.60 2.48 0.04
C TYR A 201 12.37 1.78 -1.08
N TYR A 202 13.03 0.70 -0.73
CA TYR A 202 13.38 -0.38 -1.63
C TYR A 202 12.24 -1.40 -1.62
N ASN A 203 11.76 -1.85 -2.77
CA ASN A 203 10.61 -2.76 -2.88
C ASN A 203 11.00 -4.00 -3.70
N ASP A 204 10.66 -5.22 -3.23
CA ASP A 204 10.97 -6.45 -3.95
C ASP A 204 10.07 -7.62 -3.52
N TYR A 205 9.92 -8.61 -4.40
CA TYR A 205 9.30 -9.90 -4.12
C TYR A 205 10.32 -10.95 -3.70
N GLY A 206 9.84 -12.04 -3.09
CA GLY A 206 10.71 -13.16 -2.70
C GLY A 206 11.65 -12.87 -1.54
N ILE A 207 11.45 -11.73 -0.85
CA ILE A 207 12.20 -11.32 0.34
C ILE A 207 11.40 -11.52 1.64
N GLU A 208 10.28 -12.19 1.59
CA GLU A 208 9.38 -12.49 2.71
C GLU A 208 9.85 -13.69 3.55
N ARG A 209 11.05 -14.19 3.26
CA ARG A 209 11.79 -15.21 4.03
C ARG A 209 13.23 -14.80 4.17
N VAL A 210 13.92 -15.33 5.16
CA VAL A 210 15.38 -15.22 5.25
C VAL A 210 15.99 -16.16 4.22
N ASN A 211 16.51 -15.60 3.13
CA ASN A 211 17.10 -16.31 2.00
C ASN A 211 18.20 -15.47 1.36
N SER A 212 18.82 -15.98 0.29
CA SER A 212 19.91 -15.28 -0.41
C SER A 212 19.52 -13.88 -0.87
N LYS A 213 18.30 -13.70 -1.40
CA LYS A 213 17.80 -12.40 -1.89
C LYS A 213 17.59 -11.42 -0.75
N SER A 214 16.88 -11.80 0.31
CA SER A 214 16.64 -10.92 1.46
C SER A 214 17.92 -10.56 2.20
N LEU A 215 18.89 -11.45 2.26
CA LEU A 215 20.23 -11.17 2.82
C LEU A 215 21.04 -10.22 1.94
N ALA A 216 20.92 -10.32 0.60
CA ALA A 216 21.54 -9.37 -0.32
C ALA A 216 20.95 -7.96 -0.16
N VAL A 217 19.63 -7.84 -0.05
CA VAL A 217 18.96 -6.56 0.26
C VAL A 217 19.42 -6.02 1.61
N GLN A 218 19.52 -6.88 2.64
CA GLN A 218 20.05 -6.46 3.94
C GLN A 218 21.49 -5.94 3.84
N ALA A 219 22.35 -6.61 3.06
CA ALA A 219 23.72 -6.19 2.85
C ALA A 219 23.82 -4.82 2.14
N LEU A 220 23.00 -4.59 1.10
CA LEU A 220 22.86 -3.29 0.44
C LEU A 220 22.48 -2.19 1.44
N ILE A 221 21.50 -2.44 2.30
CA ILE A 221 21.03 -1.47 3.29
C ILE A 221 22.12 -1.14 4.31
N LYS A 222 22.85 -2.15 4.80
CA LYS A 222 23.99 -1.94 5.72
C LYS A 222 25.08 -1.07 5.08
N ASP A 223 25.37 -1.29 3.79
CA ASP A 223 26.32 -0.46 3.05
C ASP A 223 25.78 0.96 2.86
N PHE A 224 24.49 1.13 2.54
CA PHE A 224 23.82 2.42 2.46
C PHE A 224 23.93 3.20 3.77
N GLN A 225 23.64 2.57 4.90
CA GLN A 225 23.77 3.21 6.21
C GLN A 225 25.21 3.66 6.50
N LYS A 226 26.19 2.81 6.19
CA LYS A 226 27.61 3.16 6.33
C LYS A 226 28.01 4.37 5.48
N ARG A 227 27.49 4.46 4.25
CA ARG A 227 27.78 5.56 3.29
C ARG A 227 26.77 6.71 3.36
N LYS A 228 25.85 6.68 4.33
CA LYS A 228 24.81 7.70 4.52
C LYS A 228 23.95 7.92 3.27
N VAL A 229 23.63 6.84 2.57
CA VAL A 229 22.62 6.86 1.50
C VAL A 229 21.25 6.87 2.15
N PRO A 230 20.34 7.78 1.76
CA PRO A 230 19.04 7.89 2.41
C PRO A 230 18.11 6.73 2.01
N ILE A 231 17.67 5.96 3.00
CA ILE A 231 16.65 4.92 2.87
C ILE A 231 15.84 4.88 4.16
N ASP A 232 14.51 4.80 4.06
CA ASP A 232 13.62 4.82 5.22
C ASP A 232 12.91 3.50 5.45
N GLY A 233 12.74 2.67 4.41
CA GLY A 233 11.98 1.44 4.53
C GLY A 233 12.25 0.40 3.46
N VAL A 234 11.69 -0.79 3.69
CA VAL A 234 11.67 -1.91 2.75
C VAL A 234 10.24 -2.38 2.57
N GLY A 235 9.80 -2.42 1.31
CA GLY A 235 8.55 -3.04 0.89
C GLY A 235 8.79 -4.51 0.56
N LEU A 236 8.01 -5.37 1.18
CA LEU A 236 7.91 -6.79 0.85
C LEU A 236 6.65 -6.93 -0.02
N GLN A 237 6.80 -7.21 -1.31
CA GLN A 237 5.65 -7.26 -2.23
C GLN A 237 4.58 -8.26 -1.77
N SER A 238 5.01 -9.44 -1.35
CA SER A 238 4.09 -10.46 -0.78
C SER A 238 3.11 -11.04 -1.81
N HIS A 239 3.57 -11.25 -3.04
CA HIS A 239 2.86 -12.02 -4.06
C HIS A 239 3.01 -13.52 -3.77
N PHE A 240 1.96 -14.14 -3.27
CA PHE A 240 2.01 -15.53 -2.83
C PHE A 240 1.17 -16.47 -3.71
N THR A 241 1.48 -17.75 -3.63
CA THR A 241 0.62 -18.84 -4.11
C THR A 241 0.32 -19.78 -2.94
N VAL A 242 -0.86 -20.37 -2.93
CA VAL A 242 -1.30 -21.28 -1.85
C VAL A 242 -0.35 -22.46 -1.64
N SER A 243 0.35 -22.88 -2.68
CA SER A 243 1.27 -24.04 -2.62
C SER A 243 2.64 -23.74 -2.00
N ARG A 244 3.07 -22.46 -1.96
CA ARG A 244 4.47 -22.09 -1.60
C ARG A 244 4.57 -20.82 -0.73
N ALA A 245 3.47 -20.36 -0.15
CA ALA A 245 3.49 -19.16 0.69
C ALA A 245 4.43 -19.32 1.90
N PRO A 246 5.06 -18.23 2.36
CA PRO A 246 5.82 -18.24 3.61
C PRO A 246 4.89 -18.46 4.81
N LEU A 247 5.45 -19.02 5.88
CA LEU A 247 4.76 -19.10 7.16
C LEU A 247 4.77 -17.73 7.85
N TYR A 248 3.88 -17.54 8.82
CA TYR A 248 3.89 -16.36 9.69
C TYR A 248 5.30 -16.05 10.26
N THR A 249 5.99 -17.08 10.72
CA THR A 249 7.34 -16.97 11.29
C THR A 249 8.38 -16.52 10.27
N ASP A 250 8.23 -16.94 9.01
CA ASP A 250 9.13 -16.55 7.92
C ASP A 250 8.98 -15.07 7.60
N VAL A 251 7.72 -14.61 7.39
CA VAL A 251 7.43 -13.19 7.10
C VAL A 251 7.91 -12.29 8.22
N ARG A 252 7.69 -12.70 9.47
CA ARG A 252 8.14 -11.93 10.62
C ARG A 252 9.67 -11.87 10.71
N ALA A 253 10.36 -12.99 10.53
CA ALA A 253 11.82 -13.05 10.53
C ALA A 253 12.42 -12.19 9.41
N ALA A 254 11.82 -12.21 8.22
CA ALA A 254 12.23 -11.37 7.10
C ALA A 254 12.06 -9.87 7.41
N GLN A 255 10.94 -9.47 7.97
CA GLN A 255 10.76 -8.07 8.41
C GLN A 255 11.83 -7.67 9.44
N GLN A 256 12.17 -8.56 10.37
CA GLN A 256 13.19 -8.29 11.40
C GLN A 256 14.60 -8.09 10.83
N LEU A 257 14.93 -8.63 9.65
CA LEU A 257 16.19 -8.31 8.96
C LEU A 257 16.33 -6.79 8.73
N PHE A 258 15.23 -6.11 8.44
CA PHE A 258 15.22 -4.70 8.06
C PHE A 258 14.88 -3.80 9.25
N THR A 259 13.92 -4.19 10.06
CA THR A 259 13.51 -3.39 11.23
C THR A 259 14.57 -3.32 12.31
N SER A 260 15.45 -4.34 12.43
CA SER A 260 16.62 -4.32 13.30
C SER A 260 17.67 -3.28 12.86
N LEU A 261 17.67 -2.89 11.59
CA LEU A 261 18.50 -1.82 11.05
C LEU A 261 17.87 -0.42 11.21
N GLY A 262 16.74 -0.34 11.88
CA GLY A 262 16.06 0.94 12.14
C GLY A 262 14.99 1.32 11.10
N LEU A 263 14.85 0.57 10.01
CA LEU A 263 13.94 0.88 8.91
C LEU A 263 12.48 0.52 9.21
N GLU A 264 11.56 1.18 8.52
CA GLU A 264 10.17 0.73 8.40
C GLU A 264 10.09 -0.49 7.46
N THR A 265 9.05 -1.33 7.64
CA THR A 265 8.64 -2.33 6.65
C THR A 265 7.16 -2.16 6.31
N ALA A 266 6.76 -2.65 5.17
CA ALA A 266 5.36 -2.78 4.77
C ALA A 266 5.19 -4.02 3.90
N LEU A 267 4.01 -4.65 3.94
CA LEU A 267 3.59 -5.57 2.89
C LEU A 267 2.95 -4.71 1.80
N THR A 268 3.55 -4.65 0.63
CA THR A 268 3.25 -3.60 -0.35
C THR A 268 2.32 -4.00 -1.48
N GLU A 269 2.17 -5.30 -1.73
CA GLU A 269 1.47 -5.83 -2.91
C GLU A 269 0.82 -7.20 -2.61
N LEU A 270 0.30 -7.37 -1.39
CA LEU A 270 -0.18 -8.67 -0.94
C LEU A 270 -1.33 -9.19 -1.81
N ASP A 271 -1.10 -10.31 -2.44
CA ASP A 271 -2.10 -11.17 -3.04
C ASP A 271 -1.76 -12.65 -2.81
N VAL A 272 -2.76 -13.53 -2.92
CA VAL A 272 -2.55 -14.97 -2.73
C VAL A 272 -3.32 -15.74 -3.80
N ARG A 273 -2.64 -16.09 -4.88
CA ARG A 273 -3.25 -16.76 -6.02
C ARG A 273 -3.52 -18.23 -5.78
N LEU A 274 -4.59 -18.71 -6.40
CA LEU A 274 -5.06 -20.08 -6.37
C LEU A 274 -4.84 -20.76 -7.72
N ASP A 275 -4.45 -22.04 -7.71
CA ASP A 275 -4.58 -22.88 -8.90
C ASP A 275 -6.08 -23.12 -9.18
N LEU A 276 -6.54 -22.84 -10.40
CA LEU A 276 -7.93 -22.99 -10.81
C LEU A 276 -8.20 -24.41 -11.41
N PRO A 277 -9.39 -24.96 -11.23
CA PRO A 277 -10.49 -24.42 -10.41
C PRO A 277 -10.16 -24.40 -8.93
N ASP A 278 -10.69 -23.39 -8.23
CA ASP A 278 -10.60 -23.32 -6.78
C ASP A 278 -11.59 -24.30 -6.10
N ASP A 279 -11.31 -24.56 -4.82
CA ASP A 279 -12.13 -25.38 -3.95
C ASP A 279 -12.12 -24.83 -2.51
N ALA A 280 -12.93 -25.42 -1.66
CA ALA A 280 -13.03 -24.98 -0.26
C ALA A 280 -11.71 -25.09 0.52
N HIS A 281 -10.87 -26.08 0.21
CA HIS A 281 -9.58 -26.28 0.87
C HIS A 281 -8.58 -25.19 0.45
N LYS A 282 -8.48 -24.93 -0.86
CA LYS A 282 -7.61 -23.84 -1.40
C LYS A 282 -8.05 -22.49 -0.86
N THR A 283 -9.36 -22.21 -0.85
CA THR A 283 -9.92 -20.97 -0.33
C THR A 283 -9.66 -20.79 1.17
N ALA A 284 -9.76 -21.85 1.97
CA ALA A 284 -9.41 -21.81 3.39
C ALA A 284 -7.90 -21.58 3.59
N THR A 285 -7.06 -22.20 2.77
CA THR A 285 -5.60 -22.00 2.79
C THR A 285 -5.24 -20.56 2.41
N GLN A 286 -5.88 -20.00 1.38
CA GLN A 286 -5.74 -18.59 1.00
C GLN A 286 -6.05 -17.67 2.19
N ALA A 287 -7.18 -17.88 2.84
CA ALA A 287 -7.60 -17.10 4.01
C ALA A 287 -6.57 -17.16 5.16
N LYS A 288 -6.01 -18.33 5.41
CA LYS A 288 -4.96 -18.51 6.41
C LYS A 288 -3.68 -17.74 6.05
N ILE A 289 -3.25 -17.79 4.79
CA ILE A 289 -2.03 -17.10 4.33
C ILE A 289 -2.20 -15.58 4.46
N TYR A 290 -3.33 -15.03 4.04
CA TYR A 290 -3.65 -13.62 4.25
C TYR A 290 -3.60 -13.23 5.73
N ALA A 291 -4.26 -14.04 6.59
CA ALA A 291 -4.28 -13.80 8.03
C ALA A 291 -2.87 -13.86 8.65
N ASP A 292 -2.07 -14.86 8.30
CA ASP A 292 -0.71 -15.03 8.82
C ASP A 292 0.21 -13.87 8.39
N SER A 293 0.09 -13.40 7.14
CA SER A 293 0.85 -12.27 6.59
C SER A 293 0.49 -10.96 7.31
N VAL A 294 -0.79 -10.66 7.42
CA VAL A 294 -1.25 -9.46 8.12
C VAL A 294 -0.88 -9.50 9.60
N ARG A 295 -0.99 -10.67 10.24
CA ARG A 295 -0.57 -10.87 11.63
C ARG A 295 0.92 -10.61 11.81
N ALA A 296 1.77 -11.06 10.89
CA ALA A 296 3.21 -10.80 10.95
C ALA A 296 3.52 -9.30 10.93
N CYS A 297 2.77 -8.51 10.16
CA CYS A 297 2.88 -7.06 10.17
C CYS A 297 2.33 -6.43 11.46
N VAL A 298 1.19 -6.89 11.98
CA VAL A 298 0.62 -6.41 13.24
C VAL A 298 1.59 -6.66 14.41
N ASP A 299 2.25 -7.81 14.44
CA ASP A 299 3.16 -8.20 15.53
C ASP A 299 4.57 -7.57 15.39
N GLU A 300 4.93 -6.98 14.24
CA GLU A 300 6.20 -6.28 14.02
C GLU A 300 6.05 -4.77 14.22
N LYS A 301 6.75 -4.22 15.23
CA LYS A 301 6.57 -2.82 15.67
C LYS A 301 6.82 -1.78 14.57
N LYS A 302 7.72 -2.05 13.63
CA LYS A 302 8.07 -1.14 12.54
C LYS A 302 7.44 -1.52 11.21
N CYS A 303 6.55 -2.53 11.17
CA CYS A 303 5.69 -2.72 10.02
C CYS A 303 4.58 -1.67 10.08
N VAL A 304 4.53 -0.79 9.08
CA VAL A 304 3.64 0.37 9.10
C VAL A 304 2.28 0.08 8.48
N GLY A 305 2.17 -0.95 7.63
CA GLY A 305 0.91 -1.24 6.96
C GLY A 305 0.97 -2.37 5.95
N VAL A 306 -0.18 -2.65 5.40
CA VAL A 306 -0.40 -3.66 4.36
C VAL A 306 -1.16 -3.01 3.21
N THR A 307 -0.71 -3.25 1.98
CA THR A 307 -1.43 -2.94 0.74
C THR A 307 -1.72 -4.25 0.02
N VAL A 308 -2.98 -4.53 -0.31
CA VAL A 308 -3.33 -5.64 -1.19
C VAL A 308 -3.17 -5.19 -2.65
N TRP A 309 -2.67 -6.08 -3.54
CA TRP A 309 -2.49 -5.73 -4.95
C TRP A 309 -3.77 -6.00 -5.72
N ASP A 310 -4.61 -4.98 -5.77
CA ASP A 310 -6.04 -5.03 -6.00
C ASP A 310 -6.84 -5.78 -4.92
N PHE A 311 -8.12 -5.48 -4.85
CA PHE A 311 -9.03 -6.09 -3.88
C PHE A 311 -10.13 -6.94 -4.53
N TRP A 312 -10.27 -6.88 -5.88
CA TRP A 312 -11.36 -7.46 -6.66
C TRP A 312 -10.81 -8.42 -7.73
N ASP A 313 -11.21 -9.70 -7.70
CA ASP A 313 -10.66 -10.75 -8.53
C ASP A 313 -10.62 -10.45 -10.05
N PRO A 314 -11.63 -9.81 -10.67
CA PRO A 314 -11.63 -9.56 -12.12
C PRO A 314 -10.52 -8.64 -12.65
N VAL A 315 -9.90 -7.82 -11.79
CA VAL A 315 -8.83 -6.88 -12.20
C VAL A 315 -7.46 -7.32 -11.70
N SER A 316 -7.38 -8.50 -11.09
CA SER A 316 -6.11 -9.06 -10.67
C SER A 316 -5.20 -9.31 -11.88
N TRP A 317 -3.93 -8.92 -11.76
CA TRP A 317 -2.88 -9.18 -12.76
C TRP A 317 -2.54 -10.67 -12.93
N VAL A 318 -2.95 -11.50 -11.96
CA VAL A 318 -2.57 -12.91 -11.87
C VAL A 318 -2.97 -13.73 -13.11
N PRO A 319 -4.23 -13.69 -13.60
CA PRO A 319 -4.62 -14.53 -14.74
C PRO A 319 -3.87 -14.22 -16.03
N GLU A 320 -3.44 -12.99 -16.23
CA GLU A 320 -2.66 -12.57 -17.41
C GLU A 320 -1.20 -13.05 -17.35
N THR A 321 -0.67 -13.21 -16.12
CA THR A 321 0.73 -13.58 -15.90
C THR A 321 0.93 -15.06 -15.66
N PHE A 322 -0.02 -15.72 -14.96
CA PHE A 322 0.07 -17.11 -14.53
C PHE A 322 -1.12 -17.91 -15.07
N ALA A 323 -0.93 -18.57 -16.21
CA ALA A 323 -1.97 -19.38 -16.83
C ALA A 323 -2.50 -20.46 -15.88
N GLY A 324 -3.82 -20.52 -15.68
CA GLY A 324 -4.47 -21.47 -14.78
C GLY A 324 -4.49 -21.07 -13.32
N GLU A 325 -3.96 -19.89 -12.96
CA GLU A 325 -4.04 -19.33 -11.60
C GLU A 325 -4.95 -18.08 -11.59
N GLY A 326 -5.55 -17.78 -10.41
CA GLY A 326 -6.46 -16.63 -10.28
C GLY A 326 -7.05 -16.49 -8.89
N ASN A 327 -8.18 -15.79 -8.80
CA ASN A 327 -8.96 -15.55 -7.56
C ASN A 327 -8.07 -15.09 -6.38
N ALA A 328 -7.13 -14.18 -6.67
CA ALA A 328 -6.07 -13.81 -5.75
C ALA A 328 -6.47 -12.76 -4.71
N CYS A 329 -7.55 -12.00 -4.96
CA CYS A 329 -7.96 -10.84 -4.19
C CYS A 329 -8.89 -11.18 -3.00
N LEU A 330 -9.34 -10.12 -2.28
CA LEU A 330 -10.21 -10.26 -1.11
C LEU A 330 -11.71 -10.37 -1.44
N LEU A 331 -12.13 -9.86 -2.62
CA LEU A 331 -13.51 -9.88 -3.10
C LEU A 331 -13.60 -10.70 -4.39
N ASP A 332 -14.70 -11.45 -4.51
CA ASP A 332 -15.01 -12.21 -5.73
C ASP A 332 -15.55 -11.32 -6.87
N ALA A 333 -15.82 -11.91 -8.03
CA ALA A 333 -16.31 -11.19 -9.21
C ALA A 333 -17.66 -10.46 -8.99
N LYS A 334 -18.41 -10.78 -7.93
CA LYS A 334 -19.67 -10.14 -7.56
C LYS A 334 -19.52 -9.15 -6.40
N PHE A 335 -18.28 -8.76 -6.06
CA PHE A 335 -17.93 -7.96 -4.90
C PHE A 335 -18.30 -8.58 -3.54
N ASN A 336 -18.55 -9.89 -3.47
CA ASN A 336 -18.74 -10.55 -2.19
C ASN A 336 -17.38 -10.70 -1.49
N ARG A 337 -17.35 -10.46 -0.20
CA ARG A 337 -16.17 -10.67 0.63
C ARG A 337 -15.86 -12.15 0.75
N LYS A 338 -14.65 -12.55 0.37
CA LYS A 338 -14.17 -13.93 0.47
C LYS A 338 -13.75 -14.29 1.90
N PRO A 339 -13.54 -15.57 2.23
CA PRO A 339 -13.02 -15.98 3.54
C PRO A 339 -11.73 -15.25 3.96
N ALA A 340 -10.87 -14.92 3.00
CA ALA A 340 -9.65 -14.13 3.22
C ALA A 340 -9.93 -12.75 3.83
N TYR A 341 -10.97 -12.05 3.36
CA TYR A 341 -11.38 -10.77 3.93
C TYR A 341 -11.70 -10.86 5.42
N TYR A 342 -12.52 -11.85 5.79
CA TYR A 342 -12.93 -12.05 7.18
C TYR A 342 -11.77 -12.48 8.08
N ALA A 343 -10.86 -13.30 7.56
CA ALA A 343 -9.67 -13.74 8.28
C ALA A 343 -8.73 -12.55 8.59
N VAL A 344 -8.55 -11.63 7.62
CA VAL A 344 -7.82 -10.37 7.83
C VAL A 344 -8.51 -9.48 8.87
N ALA A 345 -9.83 -9.28 8.74
CA ALA A 345 -10.61 -8.46 9.68
C ALA A 345 -10.50 -8.99 11.12
N ASP A 346 -10.49 -10.30 11.29
CA ASP A 346 -10.35 -10.98 12.58
C ASP A 346 -8.98 -10.73 13.22
N VAL A 347 -7.89 -10.84 12.43
CA VAL A 347 -6.52 -10.52 12.89
C VAL A 347 -6.42 -9.07 13.34
N LEU A 348 -6.92 -8.13 12.54
CA LEU A 348 -6.88 -6.71 12.87
C LEU A 348 -7.72 -6.38 14.12
N THR A 349 -8.86 -7.05 14.29
CA THR A 349 -9.72 -6.88 15.48
C THR A 349 -9.02 -7.38 16.75
N ARG A 350 -8.35 -8.54 16.69
CA ARG A 350 -7.57 -9.09 17.82
C ARG A 350 -6.35 -8.23 18.14
N GLY A 351 -5.66 -7.72 17.11
CA GLY A 351 -4.53 -6.80 17.29
C GLY A 351 -4.95 -5.53 18.04
N ALA A 352 -6.14 -5.00 17.74
CA ALA A 352 -6.71 -3.86 18.47
C ALA A 352 -6.99 -4.15 19.94
N ALA A 353 -7.47 -5.37 20.26
CA ALA A 353 -7.77 -5.78 21.64
C ALA A 353 -6.51 -5.95 22.50
N ASN A 354 -5.39 -6.35 21.89
CA ASN A 354 -4.10 -6.56 22.57
C ASN A 354 -3.33 -5.27 22.86
N GLY A 355 -3.90 -4.10 22.54
CA GLY A 355 -3.39 -2.79 22.98
C GLY A 355 -2.04 -2.37 22.38
N THR A 356 -1.67 -2.88 21.19
CA THR A 356 -0.48 -2.44 20.46
C THR A 356 -0.68 -1.00 19.93
N ARG A 357 -0.78 -0.02 20.83
CA ARG A 357 -0.78 1.39 20.44
C ARG A 357 0.62 1.78 20.00
N ARG A 358 0.79 1.96 18.70
CA ARG A 358 1.96 2.61 18.10
C ARG A 358 1.60 4.10 17.97
N GLY A 359 2.43 4.99 18.51
CA GLY A 359 2.31 6.44 18.26
C GLY A 359 2.83 6.71 16.85
N TRP A 360 1.95 6.97 15.92
CA TRP A 360 2.27 7.47 14.56
C TRP A 360 2.02 8.97 14.52
#